data_30401d7c3bfb1d364b8e39cfa8b5d643
#
_entry.id   30401d7c3bfb1d364b8e39cfa8b5d643
#
_cell.length_a   1.000
_cell.length_b   1.000
_cell.length_c   1.000
_cell.angle_alpha   90.00
_cell.angle_beta   90.00
_cell.angle_gamma   90.00
#
_symmetry.space_group_name_H-M   'P 1'
#
loop_
_entity.id
_entity.type
_entity.pdbx_description
1 polymer ?
#
loop_
_entity_poly.entity_id
_entity_poly.type
_entity_poly.pdbx_seq_one_letter_code
_entity_poly.pdbx_strand_id
1 'polypeptide(L)'
;MTRRLRPVHCFSWVPPRGPCPHFRLKGPPLAKEELIQMQGKVEEVLPDSRFRVVLENGHQMVAYTAGKMRKHHIRILAGDNVSLELSPYDLTKGRITFRHLEARPAATPRPPMRKTR
;
A
#
# COMPACT_ATOMS: atom_id res chain seq x y z
N MET A 1 24.16 12.45 -76.16
CA MET A 1 23.39 11.51 -75.44
C MET A 1 23.25 12.02 -74.01
N THR A 2 22.16 12.67 -73.72
CA THR A 2 21.88 13.22 -72.39
C THR A 2 21.13 12.14 -71.55
N ARG A 3 21.83 11.59 -70.58
CA ARG A 3 21.18 10.71 -69.59
C ARG A 3 20.40 11.60 -68.65
N ARG A 4 19.10 11.52 -68.71
CA ARG A 4 18.23 12.12 -67.70
C ARG A 4 18.36 11.33 -66.42
N LEU A 5 19.00 11.94 -65.43
CA LEU A 5 18.98 11.46 -64.08
C LEU A 5 17.53 11.60 -63.57
N ARG A 6 16.91 10.48 -63.27
CA ARG A 6 15.60 10.48 -62.59
C ARG A 6 15.78 11.05 -61.20
N PRO A 7 14.94 12.01 -60.79
CA PRO A 7 14.98 12.44 -59.39
C PRO A 7 14.58 11.26 -58.52
N VAL A 8 15.47 10.91 -57.65
CA VAL A 8 15.14 9.95 -56.60
C VAL A 8 14.16 10.67 -55.70
N HIS A 9 12.89 10.31 -55.79
CA HIS A 9 11.92 10.74 -54.79
C HIS A 9 12.34 10.14 -53.48
N CYS A 10 12.95 10.96 -52.63
CA CYS A 10 13.04 10.65 -51.23
C CYS A 10 11.61 10.54 -50.69
N PHE A 11 11.13 9.33 -50.57
CA PHE A 11 9.97 9.05 -49.79
C PHE A 11 10.35 9.39 -48.33
N SER A 12 10.10 10.64 -47.96
CA SER A 12 10.11 10.99 -46.55
C SER A 12 8.90 10.31 -45.92
N TRP A 13 9.12 9.11 -45.43
CA TRP A 13 8.14 8.43 -44.61
C TRP A 13 8.05 9.21 -43.31
N VAL A 14 7.14 10.17 -43.30
CA VAL A 14 6.71 10.82 -42.07
C VAL A 14 5.81 9.81 -41.37
N PRO A 15 6.19 9.27 -40.20
CA PRO A 15 5.30 8.44 -39.43
C PRO A 15 4.09 9.29 -39.04
N PRO A 16 2.86 8.79 -39.18
CA PRO A 16 1.68 9.53 -38.75
C PRO A 16 1.82 9.79 -37.23
N ARG A 17 1.93 11.07 -36.88
CA ARG A 17 1.74 11.49 -35.50
C ARG A 17 0.25 11.33 -35.14
N GLY A 18 -0.18 10.08 -35.10
CA GLY A 18 -1.44 9.76 -34.44
C GLY A 18 -1.20 9.75 -32.94
N PRO A 19 -2.14 10.22 -32.12
CA PRO A 19 -2.11 9.94 -30.71
C PRO A 19 -2.05 8.42 -30.57
N CYS A 20 -0.96 7.93 -29.98
CA CYS A 20 -0.87 6.53 -29.64
C CYS A 20 -2.14 6.18 -28.87
N PRO A 21 -2.97 5.26 -29.35
CA PRO A 21 -4.04 4.79 -28.53
C PRO A 21 -3.34 4.20 -27.31
N HIS A 22 -3.44 4.89 -26.19
CA HIS A 22 -3.13 4.28 -24.92
C HIS A 22 -4.11 3.12 -24.80
N PHE A 23 -3.72 2.01 -25.37
CA PHE A 23 -4.31 0.74 -25.03
C PHE A 23 -4.01 0.56 -23.55
N ARG A 24 -4.84 1.21 -22.74
CA ARG A 24 -5.04 0.82 -21.37
C ARG A 24 -5.60 -0.57 -21.45
N LEU A 25 -4.70 -1.53 -21.58
CA LEU A 25 -5.00 -2.90 -21.23
C LEU A 25 -5.47 -2.82 -19.78
N LYS A 26 -6.78 -2.65 -19.61
CA LYS A 26 -7.44 -3.17 -18.44
C LYS A 26 -7.17 -4.67 -18.54
N GLY A 27 -6.04 -5.07 -17.98
CA GLY A 27 -5.84 -6.48 -17.71
C GLY A 27 -7.12 -6.97 -17.07
N PRO A 28 -7.53 -8.21 -17.32
CA PRO A 28 -8.68 -8.77 -16.65
C PRO A 28 -8.53 -8.41 -15.18
N PRO A 29 -9.58 -7.96 -14.49
CA PRO A 29 -9.50 -7.73 -13.08
C PRO A 29 -8.95 -9.04 -12.52
N LEU A 30 -7.67 -9.01 -12.14
CA LEU A 30 -7.09 -10.09 -11.35
C LEU A 30 -8.14 -10.32 -10.31
N ALA A 31 -8.73 -11.52 -10.33
CA ALA A 31 -9.79 -11.90 -9.42
C ALA A 31 -9.37 -11.32 -8.08
N LYS A 32 -10.12 -10.36 -7.56
CA LYS A 32 -9.83 -9.78 -6.26
C LYS A 32 -9.86 -10.97 -5.35
N GLU A 33 -8.67 -11.45 -4.98
CA GLU A 33 -8.59 -12.46 -3.95
C GLU A 33 -9.40 -11.89 -2.82
N GLU A 34 -10.44 -12.59 -2.42
CA GLU A 34 -11.31 -12.17 -1.36
C GLU A 34 -10.46 -12.16 -0.09
N LEU A 35 -9.85 -11.02 0.18
CA LEU A 35 -9.04 -10.84 1.37
C LEU A 35 -9.99 -10.80 2.56
N ILE A 36 -9.77 -11.68 3.49
CA ILE A 36 -10.56 -11.74 4.73
C ILE A 36 -10.03 -10.63 5.63
N GLN A 37 -10.89 -9.66 5.96
CA GLN A 37 -10.54 -8.60 6.90
C GLN A 37 -10.90 -9.07 8.31
N MET A 38 -9.92 -9.06 9.18
CA MET A 38 -10.08 -9.40 10.59
C MET A 38 -9.43 -8.33 11.47
N GLN A 39 -9.93 -8.20 12.67
CA GLN A 39 -9.34 -7.34 13.69
C GLN A 39 -8.52 -8.19 14.64
N GLY A 40 -7.42 -7.62 15.08
CA GLY A 40 -6.53 -8.25 16.03
C GLY A 40 -5.79 -7.24 16.87
N LYS A 41 -5.23 -7.69 17.97
CA LYS A 41 -4.40 -6.90 18.88
C LYS A 41 -2.93 -7.26 18.71
N VAL A 42 -2.08 -6.26 18.62
CA VAL A 42 -0.62 -6.46 18.54
C VAL A 42 -0.11 -6.85 19.91
N GLU A 43 0.49 -8.03 20.03
CA GLU A 43 1.12 -8.51 21.26
C GLU A 43 2.57 -8.08 21.33
N GLU A 44 3.32 -8.29 20.25
CA GLU A 44 4.75 -8.04 20.21
C GLU A 44 5.18 -7.41 18.89
N VAL A 45 6.17 -6.53 18.99
CA VAL A 45 6.81 -5.90 17.82
C VAL A 45 8.13 -6.60 17.55
N LEU A 46 8.21 -7.29 16.42
CA LEU A 46 9.45 -7.93 15.98
C LEU A 46 10.29 -6.95 15.13
N PRO A 47 11.60 -7.17 15.04
CA PRO A 47 12.42 -6.50 14.05
C PRO A 47 11.91 -6.80 12.63
N ASP A 48 12.33 -6.04 11.61
CA ASP A 48 11.91 -6.18 10.20
C ASP A 48 10.46 -5.77 9.88
N SER A 49 9.84 -4.91 10.69
CA SER A 49 8.46 -4.47 10.49
C SER A 49 7.45 -5.62 10.50
N ARG A 50 7.77 -6.67 11.24
CA ARG A 50 6.88 -7.78 11.54
C ARG A 50 6.26 -7.58 12.90
N PHE A 51 5.03 -8.01 13.07
CA PHE A 51 4.27 -7.87 14.30
C PHE A 51 3.60 -9.19 14.61
N ARG A 52 3.71 -9.61 15.86
CA ARG A 52 2.91 -10.73 16.34
C ARG A 52 1.56 -10.19 16.76
N VAL A 53 0.53 -10.66 16.10
CA VAL A 53 -0.85 -10.22 16.34
C VAL A 53 -1.69 -11.40 16.77
N VAL A 54 -2.49 -11.16 17.79
CA VAL A 54 -3.50 -12.10 18.26
C VAL A 54 -4.84 -11.63 17.72
N LEU A 55 -5.49 -12.48 16.95
CA LEU A 55 -6.84 -12.24 16.45
C LEU A 55 -7.86 -12.41 17.57
N GLU A 56 -9.05 -11.86 17.37
CA GLU A 56 -10.20 -12.06 18.27
C GLU A 56 -10.55 -13.55 18.47
N ASN A 57 -10.25 -14.36 17.47
CA ASN A 57 -10.42 -15.81 17.53
C ASN A 57 -9.35 -16.53 18.39
N GLY A 58 -8.40 -15.82 18.97
CA GLY A 58 -7.30 -16.40 19.72
C GLY A 58 -6.16 -16.98 18.84
N HIS A 59 -6.24 -16.80 17.54
CA HIS A 59 -5.18 -17.27 16.64
C HIS A 59 -4.02 -16.27 16.59
N GLN A 60 -2.81 -16.76 16.86
CA GLN A 60 -1.59 -15.96 16.78
C GLN A 60 -1.00 -16.07 15.37
N MET A 61 -0.69 -14.93 14.81
CA MET A 61 -0.06 -14.87 13.50
C MET A 61 1.01 -13.78 13.42
N VAL A 62 1.84 -13.88 12.39
CA VAL A 62 2.82 -12.84 12.07
C VAL A 62 2.27 -11.95 10.97
N ALA A 63 2.07 -10.69 11.29
CA ALA A 63 1.60 -9.69 10.36
C ALA A 63 2.74 -8.74 9.98
N TYR A 64 2.68 -8.20 8.78
CA TYR A 64 3.61 -7.19 8.30
C TYR A 64 2.86 -5.92 7.87
N THR A 65 3.52 -4.78 7.99
CA THR A 65 2.91 -3.50 7.63
C THR A 65 2.69 -3.38 6.13
N ALA A 66 1.52 -2.89 5.74
CA ALA A 66 1.26 -2.54 4.36
C ALA A 66 2.16 -1.40 3.88
N GLY A 67 2.46 -1.37 2.58
CA GLY A 67 3.32 -0.34 2.00
C GLY A 67 2.83 1.08 2.25
N LYS A 68 1.52 1.28 2.33
CA LYS A 68 0.91 2.58 2.67
C LYS A 68 1.32 3.06 4.07
N MET A 69 1.30 2.17 5.06
CA MET A 69 1.68 2.49 6.43
C MET A 69 3.17 2.83 6.55
N ARG A 70 4.02 2.12 5.82
CA ARG A 70 5.45 2.44 5.75
C ARG A 70 5.71 3.80 5.12
N LYS A 71 5.00 4.13 4.06
CA LYS A 71 5.09 5.43 3.38
C LYS A 71 4.69 6.59 4.29
N HIS A 72 3.69 6.40 5.12
CA HIS A 72 3.20 7.42 6.05
C HIS A 72 3.88 7.38 7.43
N HIS A 73 4.92 6.58 7.58
CA HIS A 73 5.67 6.42 8.84
C HIS A 73 4.79 6.13 10.06
N ILE A 74 3.74 5.35 9.87
CA ILE A 74 2.84 4.97 10.95
C ILE A 74 3.55 3.93 11.82
N ARG A 75 3.82 4.28 13.06
CA ARG A 75 4.41 3.37 14.04
C ARG A 75 3.31 2.58 14.73
N ILE A 76 3.50 1.28 14.83
CA ILE A 76 2.62 0.37 15.52
C ILE A 76 3.33 -0.04 16.82
N LEU A 77 2.61 0.03 17.92
CA LEU A 77 3.09 -0.36 19.24
C LEU A 77 2.40 -1.65 19.70
N ALA A 78 3.02 -2.35 20.63
CA ALA A 78 2.38 -3.46 21.30
C ALA A 78 1.14 -2.97 22.07
N GLY A 79 0.03 -3.69 21.94
CA GLY A 79 -1.26 -3.32 22.53
C GLY A 79 -2.19 -2.53 21.61
N ASP A 80 -1.78 -2.17 20.40
CA ASP A 80 -2.65 -1.47 19.44
C ASP A 80 -3.61 -2.43 18.75
N ASN A 81 -4.83 -1.96 18.51
CA ASN A 81 -5.81 -2.69 17.71
C ASN A 81 -5.54 -2.36 16.23
N VAL A 82 -5.46 -3.40 15.43
CA VAL A 82 -5.15 -3.30 14.00
C VAL A 82 -6.12 -4.10 13.15
N SER A 83 -6.44 -3.57 11.97
CA SER A 83 -7.16 -4.35 10.96
C SER A 83 -6.17 -5.05 10.05
N LEU A 84 -6.37 -6.32 9.89
CA LEU A 84 -5.53 -7.23 9.12
C LEU A 84 -6.28 -7.73 7.89
N GLU A 85 -5.58 -7.84 6.81
CA GLU A 85 -6.03 -8.56 5.62
C GLU A 85 -5.28 -9.88 5.53
N LEU A 86 -6.04 -10.94 5.46
CA LEU A 86 -5.55 -12.32 5.35
C LEU A 86 -5.88 -12.86 3.98
N SER A 87 -4.94 -13.59 3.40
CA SER A 87 -5.23 -14.40 2.24
C SER A 87 -5.92 -15.70 2.67
N PRO A 88 -6.97 -16.14 1.98
CA PRO A 88 -7.62 -17.42 2.28
C PRO A 88 -6.68 -18.62 2.11
N TYR A 89 -5.59 -18.43 1.38
CA TYR A 89 -4.58 -19.47 1.16
C TYR A 89 -3.55 -19.53 2.28
N ASP A 90 -3.22 -18.40 2.91
CA ASP A 90 -2.19 -18.27 3.93
C ASP A 90 -2.71 -17.59 5.19
N LEU A 91 -3.20 -18.36 6.14
CA LEU A 91 -3.71 -17.85 7.43
C LEU A 91 -2.57 -17.52 8.42
N THR A 92 -1.35 -17.90 8.12
CA THR A 92 -0.19 -17.64 8.98
C THR A 92 0.41 -16.26 8.81
N LYS A 93 0.15 -15.63 7.65
CA LYS A 93 0.69 -14.33 7.28
C LYS A 93 -0.45 -13.34 7.05
N GLY A 94 -0.46 -12.26 7.81
CA GLY A 94 -1.41 -11.17 7.66
C GLY A 94 -0.73 -9.89 7.20
N ARG A 95 -1.49 -9.01 6.54
CA ARG A 95 -1.08 -7.65 6.18
C ARG A 95 -1.87 -6.67 7.01
N ILE A 96 -1.19 -5.82 7.75
CA ILE A 96 -1.80 -4.73 8.51
C ILE A 96 -2.16 -3.60 7.55
N THR A 97 -3.44 -3.30 7.38
CA THR A 97 -3.92 -2.23 6.51
C THR A 97 -4.26 -0.98 7.27
N PHE A 98 -4.76 -1.12 8.46
CA PHE A 98 -5.20 0.00 9.28
C PHE A 98 -4.86 -0.20 10.76
N ARG A 99 -4.51 0.89 11.44
CA ARG A 99 -4.29 0.95 12.88
C ARG A 99 -5.44 1.70 13.53
N HIS A 100 -6.13 1.07 14.43
CA HIS A 100 -7.11 1.73 15.27
C HIS A 100 -6.38 2.36 16.47
N LEU A 101 -6.39 3.67 16.51
CA LEU A 101 -6.00 4.37 17.72
C LEU A 101 -7.18 4.22 18.69
N GLU A 102 -7.02 3.40 19.71
CA GLU A 102 -7.90 3.55 20.87
C GLU A 102 -7.73 4.99 21.35
N ALA A 103 -8.85 5.70 21.43
CA ALA A 103 -8.84 7.04 21.98
C ALA A 103 -8.19 6.95 23.36
N ARG A 104 -6.93 7.35 23.47
CA ARG A 104 -6.34 7.55 24.78
C ARG A 104 -7.34 8.41 25.55
N PRO A 105 -7.77 7.99 26.75
CA PRO A 105 -8.55 8.88 27.58
C PRO A 105 -7.83 10.20 27.57
N ALA A 106 -8.55 11.25 27.16
CA ALA A 106 -8.02 12.57 26.84
C ALA A 106 -6.95 12.91 27.87
N ALA A 107 -5.72 13.04 27.39
CA ALA A 107 -4.62 13.49 28.23
C ALA A 107 -5.12 14.77 28.88
N THR A 108 -5.19 14.77 30.21
CA THR A 108 -5.52 15.95 31.02
C THR A 108 -4.94 17.19 30.38
N PRO A 109 -5.74 18.21 30.06
CA PRO A 109 -5.24 19.41 29.41
C PRO A 109 -4.08 19.93 30.22
N ARG A 110 -2.90 20.04 29.61
CA ARG A 110 -1.73 20.61 30.25
C ARG A 110 -2.13 22.00 30.76
N PRO A 111 -1.97 22.30 32.03
CA PRO A 111 -2.26 23.62 32.53
C PRO A 111 -1.42 24.63 31.74
N PRO A 112 -1.99 25.79 31.37
CA PRO A 112 -1.27 26.78 30.61
C PRO A 112 -0.01 27.18 31.36
N MET A 113 1.15 27.04 30.72
CA MET A 113 2.41 27.53 31.28
C MET A 113 2.24 29.02 31.53
N ARG A 114 2.21 29.42 32.80
CA ARG A 114 2.36 30.80 33.20
C ARG A 114 3.71 31.29 32.66
N LYS A 115 3.64 32.21 31.70
CA LYS A 115 4.81 32.98 31.32
C LYS A 115 5.18 33.81 32.54
N THR A 116 6.19 33.41 33.25
CA THR A 116 6.88 34.27 34.22
C THR A 116 7.59 35.35 33.42
N ARG A 117 7.19 36.56 33.65
CA ARG A 117 7.84 37.73 33.13
C ARG A 117 9.19 37.92 33.79
#